data_845f6444965d2169cbbbbaeaf61efff9
#
_entry.id   845f6444965d2169cbbbbaeaf61efff9
#
_cell.length_a   1.000
_cell.length_b   1.000
_cell.length_c   1.000
_cell.angle_alpha   90.00
_cell.angle_beta   90.00
_cell.angle_gamma   90.00
#
_symmetry.space_group_name_H-M   'P 1'
#
loop_
_entity.id
_entity.type
_entity.pdbx_description
1 polymer ?
#
loop_
_entity_poly.entity_id
_entity_poly.type
_entity_poly.pdbx_seq_one_letter_code
_entity_poly.pdbx_strand_id
1 'polypeptide(L)'
;MLSQRTRYTMRALMHLADRYGQGPVQLSEIVEAQNIPAKFLTVILSELSRAGMVSTRRGREGGYWLAIPPVDVSYGDIVRMTRGSLALVPCASRYNHKQCENCLSEHVCRLHRVMLQVRDETARILDGITLADPLPVAVEDHAEAGEGSLTGN
;
A
#
# COMPACT_ATOMS: atom_id res chain seq x y z
N MET A 1 -2.49 10.90 0.51
CA MET A 1 -2.96 9.94 -0.53
C MET A 1 -1.83 8.98 -0.87
N LEU A 2 -2.14 7.73 -1.22
CA LEU A 2 -1.14 6.77 -1.69
C LEU A 2 -0.59 7.20 -3.04
N SER A 3 0.74 7.15 -3.19
CA SER A 3 1.39 7.45 -4.47
C SER A 3 1.03 6.40 -5.53
N GLN A 4 1.16 6.75 -6.80
CA GLN A 4 0.99 5.80 -7.90
C GLN A 4 1.95 4.60 -7.75
N ARG A 5 3.20 4.87 -7.35
CA ARG A 5 4.19 3.84 -7.06
C ARG A 5 3.71 2.86 -5.98
N THR A 6 3.19 3.35 -4.85
CA THR A 6 2.66 2.50 -3.78
C THR A 6 1.51 1.63 -4.28
N ARG A 7 0.58 2.20 -5.05
CA ARG A 7 -0.54 1.45 -5.64
C ARG A 7 -0.08 0.36 -6.59
N TYR A 8 0.90 0.66 -7.45
CA TYR A 8 1.47 -0.33 -8.38
C TYR A 8 2.22 -1.43 -7.64
N THR A 9 2.98 -1.07 -6.59
CA THR A 9 3.67 -2.05 -5.74
C THR A 9 2.70 -3.00 -5.09
N MET A 10 1.60 -2.50 -4.49
CA MET A 10 0.56 -3.33 -3.89
C MET A 10 -0.05 -4.29 -4.91
N ARG A 11 -0.45 -3.78 -6.08
CA ARG A 11 -1.08 -4.60 -7.13
C ARG A 11 -0.14 -5.69 -7.67
N ALA A 12 1.14 -5.37 -7.85
CA ALA A 12 2.14 -6.35 -8.26
C ALA A 12 2.33 -7.44 -7.21
N LEU A 13 2.45 -7.07 -5.92
CA LEU A 13 2.60 -8.03 -4.83
C LEU A 13 1.35 -8.89 -4.63
N MET A 14 0.16 -8.33 -4.74
CA MET A 14 -1.11 -9.10 -4.70
C MET A 14 -1.15 -10.13 -5.83
N HIS A 15 -0.78 -9.75 -7.05
CA HIS A 15 -0.73 -10.71 -8.18
C HIS A 15 0.26 -11.85 -7.94
N LEU A 16 1.44 -11.53 -7.38
CA LEU A 16 2.42 -12.55 -7.01
C LEU A 16 1.96 -13.41 -5.83
N ALA A 17 1.18 -12.85 -4.90
CA ALA A 17 0.59 -13.60 -3.80
C ALA A 17 -0.45 -14.62 -4.29
N ASP A 18 -1.30 -14.25 -5.25
CA ASP A 18 -2.27 -15.15 -5.88
C ASP A 18 -1.59 -16.31 -6.62
N ARG A 19 -0.32 -16.13 -7.01
CA ARG A 19 0.51 -17.14 -7.69
C ARG A 19 1.54 -17.81 -6.76
N TYR A 20 1.43 -17.58 -5.45
CA TYR A 20 2.39 -18.12 -4.49
C TYR A 20 2.47 -19.65 -4.57
N GLY A 21 3.68 -20.19 -4.67
CA GLY A 21 3.94 -21.62 -4.79
C GLY A 21 3.69 -22.23 -6.17
N GLN A 22 3.26 -21.45 -7.17
CA GLN A 22 2.96 -21.93 -8.54
C GLN A 22 4.13 -21.72 -9.52
N GLY A 23 5.25 -21.21 -9.05
CA GLY A 23 6.44 -20.95 -9.87
C GLY A 23 6.57 -19.48 -10.29
N PRO A 24 7.56 -19.18 -11.13
CA PRO A 24 7.84 -17.82 -11.59
C PRO A 24 6.73 -17.26 -12.47
N VAL A 25 6.40 -15.99 -12.26
CA VAL A 25 5.44 -15.20 -13.06
C VAL A 25 6.21 -14.28 -13.98
N GLN A 26 5.88 -14.30 -15.27
CA GLN A 26 6.53 -13.44 -16.27
C GLN A 26 6.14 -11.97 -16.07
N LEU A 27 7.06 -11.05 -16.39
CA LEU A 27 6.81 -9.61 -16.33
C LEU A 27 5.57 -9.21 -17.15
N SER A 28 5.44 -9.76 -18.36
CA SER A 28 4.32 -9.48 -19.27
C SER A 28 2.97 -9.86 -18.66
N GLU A 29 2.89 -10.99 -17.95
CA GLU A 29 1.66 -11.40 -17.29
C GLU A 29 1.22 -10.37 -16.24
N ILE A 30 2.16 -9.87 -15.41
CA ILE A 30 1.82 -8.86 -14.40
C ILE A 30 1.43 -7.53 -15.06
N VAL A 31 2.13 -7.13 -16.12
CA VAL A 31 1.84 -5.93 -16.91
C VAL A 31 0.40 -5.97 -17.43
N GLU A 32 0.00 -7.05 -18.07
CA GLU A 32 -1.32 -7.22 -18.65
C GLU A 32 -2.40 -7.32 -17.58
N ALA A 33 -2.22 -8.23 -16.60
CA ALA A 33 -3.20 -8.48 -15.56
C ALA A 33 -3.45 -7.26 -14.67
N GLN A 34 -2.40 -6.47 -14.40
CA GLN A 34 -2.47 -5.34 -13.49
C GLN A 34 -2.50 -3.98 -14.18
N ASN A 35 -2.44 -3.94 -15.50
CA ASN A 35 -2.37 -2.70 -16.27
C ASN A 35 -1.33 -1.71 -15.71
N ILE A 36 -0.11 -2.21 -15.48
CA ILE A 36 1.02 -1.42 -14.99
C ILE A 36 2.03 -1.28 -16.12
N PRO A 37 2.48 -0.05 -16.47
CA PRO A 37 3.48 0.11 -17.51
C PRO A 37 4.77 -0.67 -17.18
N ALA A 38 5.27 -1.46 -18.15
CA ALA A 38 6.41 -2.37 -17.96
C ALA A 38 7.65 -1.67 -17.37
N LYS A 39 7.94 -0.45 -17.82
CA LYS A 39 9.07 0.33 -17.33
C LYS A 39 8.98 0.61 -15.82
N PHE A 40 7.81 0.97 -15.32
CA PHE A 40 7.59 1.19 -13.89
C PHE A 40 7.64 -0.12 -13.10
N LEU A 41 6.99 -1.17 -13.63
CA LEU A 41 6.96 -2.48 -12.97
C LEU A 41 8.37 -3.07 -12.82
N THR A 42 9.24 -2.95 -13.83
CA THR A 42 10.64 -3.42 -13.76
C THR A 42 11.39 -2.75 -12.61
N VAL A 43 11.24 -1.44 -12.43
CA VAL A 43 11.87 -0.72 -11.32
C VAL A 43 11.32 -1.20 -9.98
N ILE A 44 10.00 -1.30 -9.85
CA ILE A 44 9.33 -1.77 -8.62
C ILE A 44 9.82 -3.18 -8.24
N LEU A 45 9.81 -4.13 -9.18
CA LEU A 45 10.23 -5.51 -8.92
C LEU A 45 11.71 -5.60 -8.57
N SER A 46 12.56 -4.75 -9.17
CA SER A 46 13.98 -4.66 -8.79
C SER A 46 14.16 -4.19 -7.35
N GLU A 47 13.40 -3.20 -6.91
CA GLU A 47 13.44 -2.71 -5.53
C GLU A 47 12.91 -3.74 -4.54
N LEU A 48 11.80 -4.41 -4.87
CA LEU A 48 11.25 -5.49 -4.08
C LEU A 48 12.22 -6.68 -3.94
N SER A 49 12.97 -6.97 -5.00
CA SER A 49 14.00 -8.00 -4.97
C SER A 49 15.16 -7.61 -4.05
N ARG A 50 15.61 -6.36 -4.09
CA ARG A 50 16.65 -5.87 -3.16
C ARG A 50 16.18 -5.86 -1.70
N ALA A 51 14.89 -5.63 -1.49
CA ALA A 51 14.26 -5.69 -0.16
C ALA A 51 14.01 -7.14 0.33
N GLY A 52 14.28 -8.15 -0.50
CA GLY A 52 14.09 -9.56 -0.15
C GLY A 52 12.63 -10.02 -0.18
N MET A 53 11.70 -9.20 -0.67
CA MET A 53 10.27 -9.55 -0.76
C MET A 53 9.95 -10.38 -2.00
N VAL A 54 10.70 -10.19 -3.08
CA VAL A 54 10.50 -10.85 -4.36
C VAL A 54 11.80 -11.51 -4.78
N SER A 55 11.71 -12.74 -5.24
CA SER A 55 12.80 -13.44 -5.90
C SER A 55 12.61 -13.39 -7.41
N THR A 56 13.72 -13.48 -8.14
CA THR A 56 13.72 -13.45 -9.60
C THR A 56 14.68 -14.46 -10.17
N ARG A 57 14.34 -15.01 -11.32
CA ARG A 57 15.22 -15.87 -12.14
C ARG A 57 15.16 -15.42 -13.60
N ARG A 58 16.33 -15.32 -14.23
CA ARG A 58 16.43 -14.97 -15.64
C ARG A 58 16.12 -16.17 -16.53
N GLY A 59 15.77 -15.89 -17.79
CA GLY A 59 15.55 -16.87 -18.83
C GLY A 59 14.09 -17.13 -19.18
N ARG A 60 13.88 -18.01 -20.14
CA ARG A 60 12.56 -18.34 -20.68
C ARG A 60 11.62 -18.92 -19.62
N GLU A 61 12.14 -19.76 -18.75
CA GLU A 61 11.44 -20.36 -17.60
C GLU A 61 11.61 -19.53 -16.31
N GLY A 62 12.07 -18.29 -16.44
CA GLY A 62 12.27 -17.38 -15.33
C GLY A 62 11.07 -16.48 -15.06
N GLY A 63 11.25 -15.50 -14.21
CA GLY A 63 10.24 -14.54 -13.82
C GLY A 63 10.40 -14.12 -12.37
N TYR A 64 9.29 -13.74 -11.75
CA TYR A 64 9.23 -13.18 -10.42
C TYR A 64 8.28 -13.98 -9.54
N TRP A 65 8.58 -14.12 -8.24
CA TRP A 65 7.69 -14.74 -7.25
C TRP A 65 7.94 -14.14 -5.87
N LEU A 66 6.98 -14.26 -4.96
CA LEU A 66 7.17 -13.85 -3.58
C LEU A 66 8.23 -14.74 -2.90
N ALA A 67 9.22 -14.08 -2.27
CA ALA A 67 10.25 -14.75 -1.47
C ALA A 67 9.78 -15.03 -0.03
N ILE A 68 8.72 -14.36 0.41
CA ILE A 68 8.14 -14.40 1.75
C ILE A 68 6.71 -14.93 1.63
N PRO A 69 6.23 -15.77 2.55
CA PRO A 69 4.84 -16.20 2.56
C PRO A 69 3.87 -15.00 2.57
N PRO A 70 2.77 -15.01 1.79
CA PRO A 70 1.80 -13.91 1.74
C PRO A 70 1.22 -13.53 3.11
N VAL A 71 1.09 -14.48 4.03
CA VAL A 71 0.61 -14.25 5.40
C VAL A 71 1.56 -13.39 6.24
N ASP A 72 2.84 -13.34 5.88
CA ASP A 72 3.87 -12.57 6.59
C ASP A 72 4.08 -11.16 6.00
N VAL A 73 3.28 -10.77 5.00
CA VAL A 73 3.37 -9.46 4.35
C VAL A 73 2.07 -8.69 4.55
N SER A 74 2.10 -7.69 5.44
CA SER A 74 0.94 -6.82 5.65
C SER A 74 0.89 -5.65 4.66
N TYR A 75 -0.29 -5.09 4.45
CA TYR A 75 -0.44 -3.85 3.68
C TYR A 75 0.31 -2.67 4.32
N GLY A 76 0.41 -2.68 5.65
CA GLY A 76 1.20 -1.70 6.39
C GLY A 76 2.68 -1.73 6.05
N ASP A 77 3.27 -2.92 5.89
CA ASP A 77 4.68 -3.09 5.50
C ASP A 77 4.93 -2.53 4.11
N ILE A 78 4.03 -2.77 3.16
CA ILE A 78 4.13 -2.26 1.80
C ILE A 78 4.08 -0.72 1.79
N VAL A 79 3.19 -0.10 2.57
CA VAL A 79 3.13 1.36 2.67
C VAL A 79 4.40 1.92 3.30
N ARG A 80 4.90 1.33 4.38
CA ARG A 80 6.14 1.78 5.04
C ARG A 80 7.34 1.66 4.11
N MET A 81 7.45 0.57 3.39
CA MET A 81 8.54 0.35 2.42
C MET A 81 8.52 1.38 1.29
N THR A 82 7.35 1.72 0.76
CA THR A 82 7.23 2.59 -0.42
C THR A 82 7.15 4.07 -0.09
N ARG A 83 6.69 4.41 1.12
CA ARG A 83 6.37 5.78 1.54
C ARG A 83 7.11 6.20 2.82
N GLY A 84 7.64 5.25 3.58
CA GLY A 84 8.36 5.47 4.83
C GLY A 84 7.48 5.69 6.06
N SER A 85 6.24 6.13 5.92
CA SER A 85 5.36 6.40 7.05
C SER A 85 3.88 6.24 6.71
N LEU A 86 3.10 5.80 7.69
CA LEU A 86 1.62 5.81 7.65
C LEU A 86 1.04 7.15 8.12
N ALA A 87 1.85 8.01 8.72
CA ALA A 87 1.40 9.31 9.20
C ALA A 87 1.06 10.28 8.07
N LEU A 88 0.00 11.05 8.24
CA LEU A 88 -0.42 12.08 7.29
C LEU A 88 0.39 13.37 7.43
N VAL A 89 0.96 13.61 8.61
CA VAL A 89 1.83 14.76 8.92
C VAL A 89 3.15 14.27 9.51
N PRO A 90 4.28 14.95 9.22
CA PRO A 90 5.60 14.51 9.67
C PRO A 90 5.73 14.37 11.19
N CYS A 91 5.10 15.27 11.96
CA CYS A 91 5.16 15.24 13.42
C CYS A 91 4.43 14.04 14.06
N ALA A 92 3.52 13.37 13.33
CA ALA A 92 2.87 12.15 13.79
C ALA A 92 3.62 10.88 13.36
N SER A 93 4.73 10.99 12.63
CA SER A 93 5.50 9.82 12.18
C SER A 93 6.26 9.17 13.34
N ARG A 94 6.22 7.81 13.41
CA ARG A 94 7.02 7.06 14.40
C ARG A 94 8.49 6.93 14.01
N TYR A 95 8.81 6.92 12.72
CA TYR A 95 10.15 6.61 12.22
C TYR A 95 10.89 7.82 11.67
N ASN A 96 10.14 8.79 11.12
CA ASN A 96 10.68 10.02 10.53
C ASN A 96 9.98 11.23 11.13
N HIS A 97 9.95 11.32 12.46
CA HIS A 97 9.37 12.46 13.16
C HIS A 97 10.10 13.74 12.76
N LYS A 98 9.34 14.73 12.34
CA LYS A 98 9.83 16.09 12.06
C LYS A 98 8.76 17.08 12.48
N GLN A 99 9.15 18.05 13.28
CA GLN A 99 8.26 19.13 13.68
C GLN A 99 7.81 19.93 12.47
N CYS A 100 6.56 20.37 12.46
CA CYS A 100 6.04 21.22 11.40
C CYS A 100 6.71 22.60 11.43
N GLU A 101 6.88 23.21 10.25
CA GLU A 101 7.25 24.62 10.18
C GLU A 101 6.20 25.48 10.87
N ASN A 102 6.63 26.47 11.63
CA ASN A 102 5.77 27.38 12.41
C ASN A 102 4.89 26.66 13.45
N CYS A 103 5.29 25.47 13.91
CA CYS A 103 4.60 24.77 14.98
C CYS A 103 4.75 25.51 16.30
N LEU A 104 3.63 25.78 16.96
CA LEU A 104 3.66 26.42 18.29
C LEU A 104 4.24 25.46 19.34
N SER A 105 3.63 24.29 19.49
CA SER A 105 4.08 23.18 20.31
C SER A 105 3.23 21.95 20.03
N GLU A 106 3.87 20.79 19.88
CA GLU A 106 3.15 19.53 19.69
C GLU A 106 2.27 19.16 20.90
N HIS A 107 2.69 19.52 22.12
CA HIS A 107 1.95 19.22 23.35
C HIS A 107 0.57 19.90 23.42
N VAL A 108 0.43 21.07 22.83
CA VAL A 108 -0.83 21.83 22.81
C VAL A 108 -1.54 21.76 21.46
N CYS A 109 -0.91 21.16 20.46
CA CYS A 109 -1.46 21.09 19.10
C CYS A 109 -2.59 20.05 19.02
N ARG A 110 -3.81 20.55 18.84
CA ARG A 110 -5.00 19.69 18.66
C ARG A 110 -4.90 18.83 17.40
N LEU A 111 -4.39 19.40 16.31
CA LEU A 111 -4.20 18.67 15.05
C LEU A 111 -3.22 17.50 15.24
N HIS A 112 -2.10 17.71 15.94
CA HIS A 112 -1.14 16.65 16.24
C HIS A 112 -1.81 15.45 16.92
N ARG A 113 -2.63 15.70 17.96
CA ARG A 113 -3.36 14.65 18.67
C ARG A 113 -4.30 13.85 17.77
N VAL A 114 -5.06 14.53 16.91
CA VAL A 114 -5.94 13.88 15.92
C VAL A 114 -5.13 13.05 14.93
N MET A 115 -4.02 13.58 14.43
CA MET A 115 -3.18 12.87 13.46
C MET A 115 -2.45 11.65 14.06
N LEU A 116 -2.15 11.66 15.36
CA LEU A 116 -1.66 10.48 16.05
C LEU A 116 -2.72 9.36 16.06
N GLN A 117 -3.97 9.68 16.38
CA GLN A 117 -5.07 8.70 16.37
C GLN A 117 -5.31 8.15 14.96
N VAL A 118 -5.37 9.01 13.94
CA VAL A 118 -5.51 8.59 12.54
C VAL A 118 -4.39 7.65 12.12
N ARG A 119 -3.13 7.97 12.47
CA ARG A 119 -1.98 7.11 12.21
C ARG A 119 -2.15 5.73 12.86
N ASP A 120 -2.52 5.71 14.14
CA ASP A 120 -2.59 4.46 14.91
C ASP A 120 -3.75 3.57 14.42
N GLU A 121 -4.92 4.14 14.11
CA GLU A 121 -6.02 3.39 13.52
C GLU A 121 -5.69 2.91 12.10
N THR A 122 -5.04 3.73 11.29
CA THR A 122 -4.56 3.32 9.96
C THR A 122 -3.57 2.16 10.07
N ALA A 123 -2.61 2.24 11.02
CA ALA A 123 -1.67 1.17 11.28
C ALA A 123 -2.38 -0.11 11.72
N ARG A 124 -3.32 -0.03 12.66
CA ARG A 124 -4.09 -1.18 13.15
C ARG A 124 -4.80 -1.92 12.02
N ILE A 125 -5.43 -1.19 11.10
CA ILE A 125 -6.12 -1.78 9.95
C ILE A 125 -5.12 -2.40 8.98
N LEU A 126 -4.12 -1.63 8.55
CA LEU A 126 -3.21 -2.07 7.49
C LEU A 126 -2.24 -3.16 7.95
N ASP A 127 -1.87 -3.21 9.22
CA ASP A 127 -1.03 -4.25 9.80
C ASP A 127 -1.83 -5.53 10.09
N GLY A 128 -3.14 -5.41 10.27
CA GLY A 128 -4.04 -6.54 10.49
C GLY A 128 -4.48 -7.26 9.22
N ILE A 129 -4.17 -6.73 8.03
CA ILE A 129 -4.54 -7.33 6.74
C ILE A 129 -3.27 -7.69 5.98
N THR A 130 -3.14 -8.94 5.58
CA THR A 130 -1.99 -9.50 4.85
C THR A 130 -2.32 -9.76 3.38
N LEU A 131 -1.30 -10.08 2.60
CA LEU A 131 -1.51 -10.51 1.20
C LEU A 131 -2.20 -11.87 1.06
N ALA A 132 -2.29 -12.64 2.15
CA ALA A 132 -3.01 -13.92 2.18
C ALA A 132 -4.51 -13.76 2.46
N ASP A 133 -4.92 -12.60 2.98
CA ASP A 133 -6.33 -12.39 3.34
C ASP A 133 -7.19 -12.26 2.07
N PRO A 134 -8.39 -12.87 2.07
CA PRO A 134 -9.31 -12.70 0.95
C PRO A 134 -9.68 -11.23 0.77
N LEU A 135 -9.95 -10.84 -0.47
CA LEU A 135 -10.43 -9.49 -0.75
C LEU A 135 -11.62 -9.18 0.17
N PRO A 136 -11.63 -8.00 0.82
CA PRO A 136 -12.81 -7.57 1.55
C PRO A 136 -14.03 -7.67 0.62
N VAL A 137 -15.10 -8.30 1.10
CA VAL A 137 -16.38 -8.28 0.38
C VAL A 137 -16.69 -6.82 0.08
N ALA A 138 -17.03 -6.52 -1.18
CA ALA A 138 -17.35 -5.15 -1.60
C ALA A 138 -18.28 -4.53 -0.56
N VAL A 139 -17.84 -3.44 0.06
CA VAL A 139 -18.72 -2.58 0.83
C VAL A 139 -19.70 -2.06 -0.20
N GLU A 140 -20.98 -2.42 -0.09
CA GLU A 140 -22.02 -1.85 -0.93
C GLU A 140 -21.88 -0.34 -0.83
N ASP A 141 -21.69 0.31 -1.97
CA ASP A 141 -21.59 1.76 -2.07
C ASP A 141 -22.88 2.36 -1.51
N HIS A 142 -22.84 2.90 -0.32
CA HIS A 142 -23.87 3.79 0.20
C HIS A 142 -23.79 5.16 -0.50
N ALA A 143 -23.76 5.15 -1.81
CA ALA A 143 -23.83 6.33 -2.65
C ALA A 143 -25.26 6.48 -3.19
N GLU A 144 -26.25 6.56 -2.30
CA GLU A 144 -27.56 7.11 -2.65
C GLU A 144 -28.29 7.59 -1.41
N ALA A 145 -28.00 8.80 -0.96
CA ALA A 145 -28.95 9.63 -0.21
C ALA A 145 -28.46 11.08 -0.17
N GLY A 146 -28.80 11.85 -1.17
CA GLY A 146 -28.44 13.28 -1.20
C GLY A 146 -29.03 14.09 -2.33
N GLU A 147 -30.09 13.63 -2.98
CA GLU A 147 -30.96 14.54 -3.74
C GLU A 147 -32.01 15.14 -2.80
N GLY A 148 -31.55 16.09 -1.99
CA GLY A 148 -32.40 16.98 -1.23
C GLY A 148 -32.73 18.22 -2.05
N SER A 149 -33.87 18.17 -2.72
CA SER A 149 -34.62 19.27 -3.31
C SER A 149 -34.49 20.59 -2.52
N LEU A 150 -33.84 21.58 -3.10
CA LEU A 150 -34.01 22.98 -2.74
C LEU A 150 -34.92 23.61 -3.78
N THR A 151 -36.22 23.33 -3.66
CA THR A 151 -37.28 24.19 -4.25
C THR A 151 -37.93 24.97 -3.15
N GLY A 152 -37.95 26.26 -3.28
CA GLY A 152 -39.05 26.99 -2.71
C GLY A 152 -38.77 28.29 -1.97
N ASN A 153 -38.92 29.34 -2.67
CA ASN A 153 -39.58 30.62 -2.36
C ASN A 153 -38.71 31.75 -1.83
#